data_0055a0d1f4997ed592f400b148c9291a
#
_entry.id   0055a0d1f4997ed592f400b148c9291a
#
_cell.length_a   1.000
_cell.length_b   1.000
_cell.length_c   1.000
_cell.angle_alpha   90.00
_cell.angle_beta   90.00
_cell.angle_gamma   90.00
#
_symmetry.space_group_name_H-M   'P 1'
#
loop_
_entity.id
_entity.type
_entity.pdbx_description
1 polymer ?
#
loop_
_entity_poly.entity_id
_entity_poly.type
_entity_poly.pdbx_seq_one_letter_code
_entity_poly.pdbx_strand_id
1 'polypeptide(L)'
;MSGKQLFYLFIIIVAASCKSGIVVTGSKDANSSFSAKDIIPIHQKASPDFSTLASRIQVSYEDEKKSQSVTVSLRIEKDKKIWIKASLIGITLAKVLITPESVSYYETVSNTYFEGNFEL
;
A
#
# COMPACT_ATOMS: atom_id res chain seq x y z
N MET A 1 -35.14 24.42 -23.49
CA MET A 1 -34.56 24.39 -22.13
C MET A 1 -33.65 25.59 -21.97
N SER A 2 -33.87 26.42 -20.95
CA SER A 2 -33.04 27.60 -20.69
C SER A 2 -31.64 27.15 -20.22
N GLY A 3 -30.57 27.84 -20.63
CA GLY A 3 -29.18 27.51 -20.26
C GLY A 3 -28.96 27.37 -18.75
N LYS A 4 -29.75 28.09 -17.94
CA LYS A 4 -29.76 27.96 -16.48
C LYS A 4 -30.23 26.56 -15.99
N GLN A 5 -31.25 25.99 -16.66
CA GLN A 5 -31.75 24.66 -16.31
C GLN A 5 -30.76 23.58 -16.65
N LEU A 6 -30.02 23.70 -17.74
CA LEU A 6 -28.94 22.79 -18.13
C LEU A 6 -27.77 22.85 -17.14
N PHE A 7 -27.43 24.03 -16.63
CA PHE A 7 -26.39 24.22 -15.64
C PHE A 7 -26.72 23.54 -14.28
N TYR A 8 -27.97 23.70 -13.81
CA TYR A 8 -28.42 23.04 -12.59
C TYR A 8 -28.44 21.51 -12.72
N LEU A 9 -28.85 20.99 -13.88
CA LEU A 9 -28.84 19.54 -14.15
C LEU A 9 -27.43 18.98 -14.12
N PHE A 10 -26.46 19.72 -14.66
CA PHE A 10 -25.04 19.33 -14.63
C PHE A 10 -24.46 19.29 -13.22
N ILE A 11 -24.81 20.25 -12.37
CA ILE A 11 -24.38 20.29 -10.95
C ILE A 11 -24.94 19.08 -10.17
N ILE A 12 -26.19 18.69 -10.41
CA ILE A 12 -26.82 17.55 -9.73
C ILE A 12 -26.13 16.24 -10.12
N ILE A 13 -25.75 16.06 -11.40
CA ILE A 13 -25.06 14.87 -11.88
C ILE A 13 -23.66 14.74 -11.25
N VAL A 14 -22.93 15.85 -11.10
CA VAL A 14 -21.60 15.85 -10.49
C VAL A 14 -21.66 15.53 -8.98
N ALA A 15 -22.70 15.99 -8.28
CA ALA A 15 -22.90 15.73 -6.86
C ALA A 15 -23.27 14.26 -6.55
N ALA A 16 -23.85 13.52 -7.48
CA ALA A 16 -24.25 12.13 -7.33
C ALA A 16 -23.08 11.12 -7.54
N SER A 17 -21.90 11.59 -7.97
CA SER A 17 -20.77 10.72 -8.36
C SER A 17 -19.89 10.22 -7.21
N CYS A 18 -20.09 10.67 -5.97
CA CYS A 18 -19.32 10.18 -4.83
C CYS A 18 -19.98 8.96 -4.17
N LYS A 19 -19.71 7.75 -4.67
CA LYS A 19 -19.84 6.54 -3.86
C LYS A 19 -18.60 6.41 -2.99
N SER A 20 -18.74 6.70 -1.70
CA SER A 20 -17.72 6.36 -0.71
C SER A 20 -17.53 4.84 -0.67
N GLY A 21 -16.27 4.39 -0.83
CA GLY A 21 -15.93 2.98 -0.68
C GLY A 21 -16.37 2.46 0.70
N ILE A 22 -16.81 1.21 0.73
CA ILE A 22 -17.16 0.52 1.97
C ILE A 22 -15.89 0.42 2.81
N VAL A 23 -15.84 1.12 3.94
CA VAL A 23 -14.81 0.90 4.95
C VAL A 23 -15.10 -0.46 5.58
N VAL A 24 -14.22 -1.43 5.33
CA VAL A 24 -14.27 -2.72 6.04
C VAL A 24 -13.83 -2.45 7.48
N THR A 25 -14.80 -2.13 8.32
CA THR A 25 -14.60 -2.14 9.78
C THR A 25 -14.48 -3.59 10.19
N GLY A 26 -13.28 -4.00 10.63
CA GLY A 26 -13.08 -5.31 11.23
C GLY A 26 -14.12 -5.55 12.32
N SER A 27 -14.64 -6.77 12.41
CA SER A 27 -15.60 -7.15 13.45
C SER A 27 -14.97 -6.86 14.83
N LYS A 28 -15.72 -6.20 15.69
CA LYS A 28 -15.27 -5.84 17.05
C LYS A 28 -14.98 -7.04 17.95
N ASP A 29 -15.40 -8.23 17.54
CA ASP A 29 -15.25 -9.45 18.31
C ASP A 29 -14.28 -10.41 17.58
N ALA A 30 -12.99 -10.30 17.90
CA ALA A 30 -12.02 -11.31 17.53
C ALA A 30 -12.39 -12.60 18.31
N ASN A 31 -12.75 -13.65 17.59
CA ASN A 31 -13.02 -14.94 18.19
C ASN A 31 -11.71 -15.56 18.71
N SER A 32 -11.48 -15.45 20.01
CA SER A 32 -10.28 -15.97 20.68
C SER A 32 -10.17 -17.51 20.69
N SER A 33 -11.19 -18.23 20.18
CA SER A 33 -11.20 -19.69 20.11
C SER A 33 -10.46 -20.27 18.92
N PHE A 34 -10.06 -19.46 17.93
CA PHE A 34 -9.28 -19.93 16.79
C PHE A 34 -7.80 -20.11 17.15
N SER A 35 -7.30 -21.31 16.93
CA SER A 35 -5.86 -21.57 17.03
C SER A 35 -5.13 -21.14 15.75
N ALA A 36 -3.79 -20.99 15.82
CA ALA A 36 -2.99 -20.69 14.64
C ALA A 36 -3.16 -21.75 13.53
N LYS A 37 -3.39 -23.01 13.91
CA LYS A 37 -3.64 -24.13 12.97
C LYS A 37 -4.95 -23.96 12.19
N ASP A 38 -5.94 -23.28 12.76
CA ASP A 38 -7.23 -23.02 12.11
C ASP A 38 -7.14 -21.79 11.20
N ILE A 39 -6.39 -20.78 11.61
CA ILE A 39 -6.29 -19.50 10.87
C ILE A 39 -5.40 -19.63 9.63
N ILE A 40 -4.27 -20.34 9.74
CA ILE A 40 -3.31 -20.44 8.63
C ILE A 40 -3.94 -21.02 7.34
N PRO A 41 -4.65 -22.17 7.36
CA PRO A 41 -5.27 -22.73 6.17
C PRO A 41 -6.37 -21.83 5.58
N ILE A 42 -7.14 -21.17 6.45
CA ILE A 42 -8.21 -20.23 6.02
C ILE A 42 -7.59 -19.03 5.31
N HIS A 43 -6.52 -18.47 5.87
CA HIS A 43 -5.79 -17.35 5.28
C HIS A 43 -5.17 -17.72 3.93
N GLN A 44 -4.52 -18.88 3.85
CA GLN A 44 -3.93 -19.37 2.59
C GLN A 44 -5.00 -19.58 1.51
N LYS A 45 -6.17 -20.13 1.87
CA LYS A 45 -7.28 -20.34 0.94
C LYS A 45 -7.95 -19.04 0.50
N ALA A 46 -7.96 -18.03 1.37
CA ALA A 46 -8.50 -16.70 1.09
C ALA A 46 -7.48 -15.77 0.40
N SER A 47 -6.25 -16.23 0.22
CA SER A 47 -5.19 -15.44 -0.44
C SER A 47 -5.58 -15.12 -1.88
N PRO A 48 -5.59 -13.84 -2.26
CA PRO A 48 -5.94 -13.45 -3.63
C PRO A 48 -4.92 -14.00 -4.61
N ASP A 49 -5.39 -14.56 -5.71
CA ASP A 49 -4.52 -14.94 -6.82
C ASP A 49 -4.25 -13.69 -7.69
N PHE A 50 -3.01 -13.21 -7.65
CA PHE A 50 -2.57 -12.09 -8.48
C PHE A 50 -1.21 -12.39 -9.10
N SER A 51 -0.99 -11.93 -10.32
CA SER A 51 0.33 -11.95 -10.96
C SER A 51 1.14 -10.69 -10.63
N THR A 52 0.45 -9.55 -10.49
CA THR A 52 1.06 -8.27 -10.14
C THR A 52 0.22 -7.52 -9.12
N LEU A 53 0.88 -6.81 -8.23
CA LEU A 53 0.25 -5.91 -7.25
C LEU A 53 0.94 -4.55 -7.30
N ALA A 54 0.15 -3.48 -7.33
CA ALA A 54 0.63 -2.12 -7.11
C ALA A 54 -0.17 -1.47 -5.99
N SER A 55 0.54 -0.94 -4.98
CA SER A 55 -0.08 -0.29 -3.83
C SER A 55 0.67 0.98 -3.46
N ARG A 56 -0.05 1.92 -2.83
CA ARG A 56 0.50 3.11 -2.20
C ARG A 56 0.02 3.13 -0.75
N ILE A 57 0.96 3.15 0.18
CA ILE A 57 0.74 3.00 1.61
C ILE A 57 1.30 4.24 2.31
N GLN A 58 0.54 4.80 3.24
CA GLN A 58 1.04 5.81 4.17
C GLN A 58 1.54 5.09 5.41
N VAL A 59 2.81 5.27 5.74
CA VAL A 59 3.43 4.73 6.94
C VAL A 59 3.71 5.89 7.88
N SER A 60 3.11 5.85 9.06
CA SER A 60 3.36 6.84 10.11
C SER A 60 4.22 6.19 11.19
N TYR A 61 5.30 6.85 11.52
CA TYR A 61 6.17 6.53 12.64
C TYR A 61 6.00 7.60 13.70
N GLU A 62 5.79 7.20 14.93
CA GLU A 62 5.64 8.07 16.07
C GLU A 62 6.50 7.56 17.22
N ASP A 63 7.34 8.42 17.77
CA ASP A 63 8.06 8.22 19.02
C ASP A 63 7.83 9.42 19.96
N GLU A 64 8.40 9.39 21.17
CA GLU A 64 8.18 10.42 22.19
C GLU A 64 8.55 11.85 21.75
N LYS A 65 9.33 12.00 20.68
CA LYS A 65 9.90 13.29 20.22
C LYS A 65 9.50 13.67 18.81
N LYS A 66 9.09 12.69 17.98
CA LYS A 66 8.84 12.91 16.55
C LYS A 66 7.67 12.08 16.05
N SER A 67 6.83 12.71 15.25
CA SER A 67 5.86 12.03 14.40
C SER A 67 6.20 12.32 12.95
N GLN A 68 6.35 11.30 12.13
CA GLN A 68 6.69 11.44 10.72
C GLN A 68 5.92 10.43 9.88
N SER A 69 5.36 10.90 8.77
CA SER A 69 4.66 10.06 7.80
C SER A 69 5.40 10.03 6.48
N VAL A 70 5.60 8.83 5.93
CA VAL A 70 6.19 8.62 4.61
C VAL A 70 5.21 7.89 3.70
N THR A 71 5.23 8.21 2.42
CA THR A 71 4.47 7.49 1.40
C THR A 71 5.35 6.39 0.82
N VAL A 72 4.88 5.15 0.92
CA VAL A 72 5.54 3.97 0.35
C VAL A 72 4.76 3.50 -0.87
N SER A 73 5.42 3.43 -2.02
CA SER A 73 4.89 2.79 -3.22
C SER A 73 5.47 1.39 -3.32
N LEU A 74 4.58 0.40 -3.38
CA LEU A 74 4.92 -1.02 -3.47
C LEU A 74 4.48 -1.55 -4.83
N ARG A 75 5.35 -2.28 -5.50
CA ARG A 75 5.03 -3.02 -6.72
C ARG A 75 5.61 -4.43 -6.60
N ILE A 76 4.76 -5.41 -6.80
CA ILE A 76 5.11 -6.83 -6.72
C ILE A 76 4.79 -7.47 -8.06
N GLU A 77 5.71 -8.23 -8.59
CA GLU A 77 5.48 -9.26 -9.58
C GLU A 77 5.73 -10.61 -8.88
N LYS A 78 4.66 -11.39 -8.73
CA LYS A 78 4.65 -12.61 -7.94
C LYS A 78 5.80 -13.53 -8.36
N ASP A 79 6.51 -14.06 -7.37
CA ASP A 79 7.64 -14.99 -7.52
C ASP A 79 8.85 -14.45 -8.31
N LYS A 80 8.86 -13.15 -8.66
CA LYS A 80 9.94 -12.55 -9.42
C LYS A 80 10.61 -11.38 -8.72
N LYS A 81 9.84 -10.35 -8.33
CA LYS A 81 10.45 -9.15 -7.74
C LYS A 81 9.46 -8.33 -6.91
N ILE A 82 10.01 -7.66 -5.93
CA ILE A 82 9.34 -6.65 -5.13
C ILE A 82 10.12 -5.34 -5.28
N TRP A 83 9.43 -4.30 -5.71
CA TRP A 83 10.00 -2.97 -5.79
C TRP A 83 9.28 -2.04 -4.81
N ILE A 84 10.08 -1.34 -3.99
CA ILE A 84 9.59 -0.43 -2.94
C ILE A 84 10.24 0.93 -3.16
N LYS A 85 9.45 1.98 -3.05
CA LYS A 85 9.93 3.36 -3.03
C LYS A 85 9.31 4.10 -1.85
N ALA A 86 10.15 4.61 -0.96
CA ALA A 86 9.76 5.52 0.11
C ALA A 86 9.94 6.97 -0.32
N SER A 87 8.96 7.82 -0.04
CA SER A 87 9.01 9.25 -0.36
C SER A 87 8.34 10.09 0.72
N LEU A 88 8.87 11.29 0.93
CA LEU A 88 8.35 12.31 1.83
C LEU A 88 8.06 13.57 1.02
N ILE A 89 6.80 14.03 1.03
CA ILE A 89 6.34 15.23 0.31
C ILE A 89 6.82 15.24 -1.16
N GLY A 90 6.74 14.09 -1.84
CA GLY A 90 7.16 13.94 -3.23
C GLY A 90 8.66 13.68 -3.45
N ILE A 91 9.51 13.91 -2.46
CA ILE A 91 10.94 13.64 -2.52
C ILE A 91 11.18 12.15 -2.24
N THR A 92 11.90 11.47 -3.12
CA THR A 92 12.29 10.07 -2.90
C THR A 92 13.36 10.01 -1.81
N LEU A 93 13.12 9.21 -0.77
CA LEU A 93 14.09 8.94 0.29
C LEU A 93 14.91 7.69 0.00
N ALA A 94 14.23 6.61 -0.38
CA ALA A 94 14.88 5.34 -0.62
C ALA A 94 14.15 4.51 -1.68
N LYS A 95 14.89 3.60 -2.32
CA LYS A 95 14.37 2.58 -3.24
C LYS A 95 14.95 1.23 -2.85
N VAL A 96 14.13 0.19 -2.89
CA VAL A 96 14.53 -1.19 -2.64
C VAL A 96 14.03 -2.05 -3.78
N LEU A 97 14.87 -2.93 -4.27
CA LEU A 97 14.51 -4.01 -5.19
C LEU A 97 14.89 -5.33 -4.55
N ILE A 98 13.94 -6.23 -4.45
CA ILE A 98 14.13 -7.58 -3.93
C ILE A 98 13.78 -8.55 -5.06
N THR A 99 14.69 -9.46 -5.35
CA THR A 99 14.49 -10.60 -6.26
C THR A 99 14.67 -11.90 -5.47
N PRO A 100 14.42 -13.09 -6.03
CA PRO A 100 14.70 -14.35 -5.35
C PRO A 100 16.18 -14.54 -4.99
N GLU A 101 17.11 -13.90 -5.71
CA GLU A 101 18.55 -14.08 -5.56
C GLU A 101 19.23 -12.92 -4.83
N SER A 102 18.66 -11.73 -4.86
CA SER A 102 19.35 -10.53 -4.40
C SER A 102 18.43 -9.47 -3.80
N VAL A 103 19.02 -8.60 -3.02
CA VAL A 103 18.41 -7.37 -2.53
C VAL A 103 19.31 -6.18 -2.88
N SER A 104 18.73 -5.15 -3.47
CA SER A 104 19.40 -3.88 -3.74
C SER A 104 18.67 -2.77 -3.03
N TYR A 105 19.41 -1.89 -2.37
CA TYR A 105 18.91 -0.73 -1.65
C TYR A 105 19.68 0.52 -2.10
N TYR A 106 18.95 1.59 -2.34
CA TYR A 106 19.51 2.90 -2.63
C TYR A 106 18.84 3.97 -1.78
N GLU A 107 19.62 4.71 -1.02
CA GLU A 107 19.18 5.84 -0.21
C GLU A 107 19.64 7.16 -0.85
N THR A 108 18.67 8.06 -1.07
CA THR A 108 18.91 9.28 -1.88
C THR A 108 19.51 10.41 -1.05
N VAL A 109 19.29 10.43 0.26
CA VAL A 109 19.73 11.55 1.14
C VAL A 109 21.23 11.53 1.35
N SER A 110 21.79 10.37 1.73
CA SER A 110 23.23 10.18 1.92
C SER A 110 23.92 9.63 0.66
N ASN A 111 23.18 9.39 -0.41
CA ASN A 111 23.65 8.82 -1.66
C ASN A 111 24.38 7.48 -1.47
N THR A 112 23.84 6.65 -0.58
CA THR A 112 24.37 5.32 -0.27
C THR A 112 23.60 4.24 -0.99
N TYR A 113 24.26 3.15 -1.34
CA TYR A 113 23.64 1.99 -1.91
C TYR A 113 24.21 0.71 -1.30
N PHE A 114 23.41 -0.33 -1.37
CA PHE A 114 23.77 -1.69 -1.00
C PHE A 114 23.26 -2.65 -2.05
N GLU A 115 24.03 -3.67 -2.35
CA GLU A 115 23.60 -4.81 -3.16
C GLU A 115 24.20 -6.07 -2.56
N GLY A 116 23.37 -7.10 -2.39
CA GLY A 116 23.78 -8.36 -1.77
C GLY A 116 22.83 -9.50 -2.09
N ASN A 117 23.24 -10.71 -1.76
CA ASN A 117 22.43 -11.91 -1.81
C ASN A 117 21.90 -12.26 -0.40
N PHE A 118 21.12 -13.35 -0.30
CA PHE A 118 20.56 -13.86 0.95
C PHE A 118 21.45 -14.93 1.62
N GLU A 119 22.68 -15.10 1.17
CA GLU A 119 23.65 -15.99 1.81
C GLU A 119 24.13 -15.34 3.12
N LEU A 120 23.81 -15.98 4.25
CA LEU A 120 24.21 -15.61 5.60
C LEU A 120 25.49 -16.37 5.99
#